data_768e5d1571762ff342b887b26c94e85b
#
_entry.id   768e5d1571762ff342b887b26c94e85b
#
_cell.length_a   1.000
_cell.length_b   1.000
_cell.length_c   1.000
_cell.angle_alpha   90.00
_cell.angle_beta   90.00
_cell.angle_gamma   90.00
#
_symmetry.space_group_name_H-M   'P 1'
#
loop_
_entity.id
_entity.type
_entity.pdbx_description
1 polymer ?
#
loop_
_entity_poly.entity_id
_entity_poly.type
_entity_poly.pdbx_seq_one_letter_code
_entity_poly.pdbx_strand_id
1 'polypeptide(L)'
;MIHKIFQLINTFTKLFFLSKADKRFIRFSNNQFPPHASNDNCEGVVLFDQIYMYGYIFGRSYVTNFFKQKFNYQIAHYHFIHRERKILRWSYFFLRNFSRIEKLYSSFGSSFALGQTYFKKSELIANNLKFHSKRELLEYKYEGILIGDLVYDTYLRSYAEPTVDLDDHRLKLVLINALDIYFSINDYYDNHNVKKVILS
;
A
#
# COMPACT_ATOMS: atom_id res chain seq x y z
N MET A 1 18.86 26.56 -1.17
CA MET A 1 17.62 26.64 -0.35
C MET A 1 16.37 26.80 -1.23
N ILE A 2 16.29 27.76 -2.09
CA ILE A 2 15.14 28.07 -2.98
C ILE A 2 14.73 26.87 -3.84
N HIS A 3 15.67 26.15 -4.46
CA HIS A 3 15.37 24.99 -5.30
C HIS A 3 14.67 23.85 -4.53
N LYS A 4 15.07 23.57 -3.27
CA LYS A 4 14.42 22.58 -2.40
C LYS A 4 12.99 22.98 -2.04
N ILE A 5 12.74 24.27 -1.83
CA ILE A 5 11.41 24.81 -1.56
C ILE A 5 10.50 24.63 -2.78
N PHE A 6 10.98 24.95 -3.98
CA PHE A 6 10.24 24.72 -5.22
C PHE A 6 9.92 23.23 -5.46
N GLN A 7 10.87 22.33 -5.18
CA GLN A 7 10.62 20.89 -5.26
C GLN A 7 9.55 20.44 -4.28
N LEU A 8 9.58 20.94 -3.03
CA LEU A 8 8.57 20.63 -2.02
C LEU A 8 7.17 21.12 -2.43
N ILE A 9 7.06 22.36 -2.89
CA ILE A 9 5.79 22.94 -3.37
C ILE A 9 5.26 22.14 -4.55
N ASN A 10 6.10 21.81 -5.53
CA ASN A 10 5.70 21.04 -6.70
C ASN A 10 5.24 19.61 -6.31
N THR A 11 5.92 18.98 -5.38
CA THR A 11 5.53 17.67 -4.84
C THR A 11 4.20 17.74 -4.12
N PHE A 12 4.01 18.74 -3.25
CA PHE A 12 2.76 18.98 -2.56
C PHE A 12 1.60 19.23 -3.54
N THR A 13 1.83 20.07 -4.53
CA THR A 13 0.84 20.35 -5.57
C THR A 13 0.43 19.09 -6.31
N LYS A 14 1.38 18.24 -6.70
CA LYS A 14 1.11 16.95 -7.37
C LYS A 14 0.38 15.95 -6.49
N LEU A 15 0.54 16.00 -5.18
CA LEU A 15 -0.11 15.08 -4.24
C LEU A 15 -1.58 15.44 -3.97
N PHE A 16 -1.94 16.70 -3.99
CA PHE A 16 -3.27 17.16 -3.55
C PHE A 16 -4.14 17.73 -4.65
N PHE A 17 -3.56 18.34 -5.68
CA PHE A 17 -4.34 19.00 -6.72
C PHE A 17 -4.60 18.11 -7.93
N LEU A 18 -5.85 18.08 -8.35
CA LEU A 18 -6.29 17.34 -9.53
C LEU A 18 -5.88 18.06 -10.82
N SER A 19 -5.18 17.36 -11.69
CA SER A 19 -4.90 17.81 -13.06
C SER A 19 -6.17 17.79 -13.93
N LYS A 20 -6.09 18.35 -15.14
CA LYS A 20 -7.18 18.24 -16.12
C LYS A 20 -7.49 16.78 -16.48
N ALA A 21 -6.46 15.94 -16.57
CA ALA A 21 -6.61 14.51 -16.83
C ALA A 21 -7.32 13.79 -15.67
N ASP A 22 -6.98 14.10 -14.42
CA ASP A 22 -7.65 13.55 -13.24
C ASP A 22 -9.15 13.89 -13.24
N LYS A 23 -9.47 15.15 -13.47
CA LYS A 23 -10.86 15.60 -13.51
C LYS A 23 -11.66 14.92 -14.62
N ARG A 24 -11.04 14.65 -15.78
CA ARG A 24 -11.66 13.89 -16.87
C ARG A 24 -11.88 12.44 -16.47
N PHE A 25 -10.87 11.80 -15.85
CA PHE A 25 -10.97 10.43 -15.35
C PHE A 25 -12.07 10.30 -14.29
N ILE A 26 -12.10 11.17 -13.28
CA ILE A 26 -13.13 11.16 -12.24
C ILE A 26 -14.53 11.30 -12.84
N ARG A 27 -14.71 12.23 -13.78
CA ARG A 27 -16.01 12.41 -14.47
C ARG A 27 -16.40 11.17 -15.26
N PHE A 28 -15.45 10.57 -15.97
CA PHE A 28 -15.67 9.33 -16.71
C PHE A 28 -16.03 8.19 -15.75
N SER A 29 -15.25 8.00 -14.68
CA SER A 29 -15.48 6.94 -13.69
C SER A 29 -16.82 7.06 -12.99
N ASN A 30 -17.22 8.26 -12.56
CA ASN A 30 -18.52 8.49 -11.93
C ASN A 30 -19.69 8.17 -12.86
N ASN A 31 -19.53 8.37 -14.17
CA ASN A 31 -20.55 8.05 -15.15
C ASN A 31 -20.60 6.55 -15.47
N GLN A 32 -19.45 5.87 -15.53
CA GLN A 32 -19.36 4.45 -15.90
C GLN A 32 -19.55 3.52 -14.69
N PHE A 33 -19.11 3.94 -13.53
CA PHE A 33 -19.10 3.16 -12.31
C PHE A 33 -19.77 3.94 -11.17
N PRO A 34 -21.08 4.18 -11.27
CA PRO A 34 -21.77 4.96 -10.25
C PRO A 34 -21.55 4.32 -8.87
N PRO A 35 -21.30 5.14 -7.84
CA PRO A 35 -21.18 4.61 -6.49
C PRO A 35 -22.50 3.87 -6.16
N HIS A 36 -22.38 2.59 -5.88
CA HIS A 36 -23.50 1.90 -5.27
C HIS A 36 -23.69 2.50 -3.88
N ALA A 37 -24.92 2.70 -3.49
CA ALA A 37 -25.26 2.94 -2.09
C ALA A 37 -24.53 1.89 -1.25
N SER A 38 -23.97 2.31 -0.13
CA SER A 38 -23.29 1.43 0.82
C SER A 38 -24.20 0.24 1.11
N ASN A 39 -23.97 -0.86 0.40
CA ASN A 39 -24.73 -2.07 0.65
C ASN A 39 -24.05 -2.75 1.83
N ASP A 40 -24.70 -2.69 3.00
CA ASP A 40 -24.32 -3.46 4.19
C ASP A 40 -24.36 -4.99 3.94
N ASN A 41 -24.77 -5.43 2.77
CA ASN A 41 -24.93 -6.83 2.34
C ASN A 41 -23.92 -7.27 1.27
N CYS A 42 -22.69 -6.74 1.26
CA CYS A 42 -21.66 -7.24 0.35
C CYS A 42 -21.24 -8.65 0.72
N GLU A 43 -21.15 -9.56 -0.27
CA GLU A 43 -20.73 -10.95 -0.07
C GLU A 43 -19.25 -11.10 0.25
N GLY A 44 -18.45 -10.05 0.02
CA GLY A 44 -17.02 -10.03 0.31
C GLY A 44 -16.31 -8.80 -0.22
N VAL A 45 -15.00 -8.83 -0.12
CA VAL A 45 -14.12 -7.73 -0.52
C VAL A 45 -13.19 -8.16 -1.64
N VAL A 46 -13.03 -7.31 -2.66
CA VAL A 46 -11.89 -7.33 -3.59
C VAL A 46 -10.87 -6.33 -3.11
N LEU A 47 -9.70 -6.81 -2.73
CA LEU A 47 -8.60 -5.99 -2.25
C LEU A 47 -7.54 -5.83 -3.34
N PHE A 48 -6.99 -4.64 -3.51
CA PHE A 48 -5.91 -4.40 -4.45
C PHE A 48 -4.94 -3.31 -3.95
N ASP A 49 -3.71 -3.36 -4.47
CA ASP A 49 -2.68 -2.39 -4.16
C ASP A 49 -2.93 -1.04 -4.85
N GLN A 50 -2.62 0.04 -4.17
CA GLN A 50 -2.71 1.39 -4.72
C GLN A 50 -1.46 1.73 -5.54
N ILE A 51 -1.63 1.96 -6.84
CA ILE A 51 -0.55 2.34 -7.75
C ILE A 51 -0.81 3.73 -8.33
N TYR A 52 0.28 4.51 -8.46
CA TYR A 52 0.24 5.90 -8.89
C TYR A 52 0.29 6.12 -10.42
N MET A 53 0.15 5.06 -11.22
CA MET A 53 0.21 5.11 -12.68
C MET A 53 -1.19 5.03 -13.30
N TYR A 54 -1.52 5.97 -14.20
CA TYR A 54 -2.86 6.04 -14.82
C TYR A 54 -3.30 4.77 -15.51
N GLY A 55 -2.42 4.07 -16.23
CA GLY A 55 -2.76 2.82 -16.89
C GLY A 55 -3.28 1.78 -15.90
N TYR A 56 -2.64 1.68 -14.75
CA TYR A 56 -3.07 0.78 -13.68
C TYR A 56 -4.38 1.23 -13.03
N ILE A 57 -4.53 2.53 -12.73
CA ILE A 57 -5.78 3.08 -12.17
C ILE A 57 -6.95 2.78 -13.09
N PHE A 58 -6.77 2.99 -14.40
CA PHE A 58 -7.78 2.71 -15.41
C PHE A 58 -8.11 1.22 -15.47
N GLY A 59 -7.12 0.34 -15.62
CA GLY A 59 -7.31 -1.11 -15.60
C GLY A 59 -8.00 -1.60 -14.34
N ARG A 60 -7.58 -1.10 -13.17
CA ARG A 60 -8.19 -1.42 -11.87
C ARG A 60 -9.66 -1.02 -11.81
N SER A 61 -10.02 0.16 -12.32
CA SER A 61 -11.42 0.61 -12.31
C SER A 61 -12.35 -0.34 -13.04
N TYR A 62 -11.92 -0.93 -14.16
CA TYR A 62 -12.71 -1.92 -14.91
C TYR A 62 -12.74 -3.28 -14.22
N VAL A 63 -11.57 -3.82 -13.87
CA VAL A 63 -11.47 -5.15 -13.25
C VAL A 63 -12.21 -5.21 -11.93
N THR A 64 -12.03 -4.20 -11.07
CA THR A 64 -12.68 -4.18 -9.76
C THR A 64 -14.19 -3.99 -9.89
N ASN A 65 -14.66 -3.15 -10.81
CA ASN A 65 -16.10 -2.99 -11.04
C ASN A 65 -16.76 -4.22 -11.69
N PHE A 66 -16.02 -4.99 -12.50
CA PHE A 66 -16.50 -6.29 -12.95
C PHE A 66 -16.80 -7.22 -11.75
N PHE A 67 -15.90 -7.33 -10.79
CA PHE A 67 -16.13 -8.13 -9.58
C PHE A 67 -17.30 -7.60 -8.74
N LYS A 68 -17.40 -6.29 -8.61
CA LYS A 68 -18.49 -5.62 -7.91
C LYS A 68 -19.85 -5.97 -8.52
N GLN A 69 -19.99 -5.84 -9.84
CA GLN A 69 -21.24 -6.08 -10.54
C GLN A 69 -21.61 -7.57 -10.59
N LYS A 70 -20.62 -8.44 -10.83
CA LYS A 70 -20.86 -9.88 -11.00
C LYS A 70 -21.08 -10.63 -9.69
N PHE A 71 -20.41 -10.21 -8.61
CA PHE A 71 -20.34 -10.96 -7.36
C PHE A 71 -20.79 -10.16 -6.14
N ASN A 72 -21.30 -8.95 -6.32
CA ASN A 72 -21.67 -8.05 -5.23
C ASN A 72 -20.56 -7.85 -4.18
N TYR A 73 -19.30 -7.69 -4.65
CA TYR A 73 -18.17 -7.46 -3.75
C TYR A 73 -17.93 -5.97 -3.53
N GLN A 74 -17.54 -5.61 -2.31
CA GLN A 74 -17.00 -4.30 -2.02
C GLN A 74 -15.60 -4.18 -2.64
N ILE A 75 -15.30 -2.99 -3.19
CA ILE A 75 -13.97 -2.68 -3.73
C ILE A 75 -13.18 -1.94 -2.67
N ALA A 76 -11.99 -2.43 -2.37
CA ALA A 76 -11.11 -1.82 -1.38
C ALA A 76 -9.65 -1.78 -1.86
N HIS A 77 -8.93 -0.75 -1.48
CA HIS A 77 -7.50 -0.64 -1.81
C HIS A 77 -6.66 -0.39 -0.57
N TYR A 78 -5.39 -0.74 -0.68
CA TYR A 78 -4.43 -0.55 0.41
C TYR A 78 -3.16 0.16 -0.08
N HIS A 79 -2.48 0.81 0.85
CA HIS A 79 -1.19 1.43 0.64
C HIS A 79 -0.35 1.34 1.91
N PHE A 80 0.89 0.90 1.77
CA PHE A 80 1.84 0.81 2.88
C PHE A 80 2.91 1.88 2.76
N ILE A 81 3.27 2.46 3.92
CA ILE A 81 4.31 3.48 4.03
C ILE A 81 5.43 2.95 4.92
N HIS A 82 6.66 3.00 4.43
CA HIS A 82 7.83 2.60 5.22
C HIS A 82 7.95 3.40 6.52
N ARG A 83 8.30 2.71 7.60
CA ARG A 83 8.45 3.24 8.97
C ARG A 83 9.42 4.41 9.09
N GLU A 84 10.47 4.42 8.27
CA GLU A 84 11.50 5.46 8.26
C GLU A 84 10.98 6.85 7.89
N ARG A 85 9.86 6.92 7.19
CA ARG A 85 9.24 8.19 6.80
C ARG A 85 8.37 8.78 7.91
N LYS A 86 8.96 8.99 9.10
CA LYS A 86 8.24 9.53 10.29
C LYS A 86 7.49 10.84 10.01
N ILE A 87 8.03 11.71 9.16
CA ILE A 87 7.40 12.97 8.73
C ILE A 87 6.08 12.70 7.97
N LEU A 88 6.00 11.59 7.23
CA LEU A 88 4.79 11.20 6.51
C LEU A 88 3.70 10.62 7.41
N ARG A 89 3.97 10.24 8.66
CA ARG A 89 2.95 9.70 9.57
C ARG A 89 1.83 10.71 9.89
N TRP A 90 2.18 11.97 10.10
CA TRP A 90 1.20 13.05 10.31
C TRP A 90 0.47 13.41 9.01
N SER A 91 1.19 13.43 7.90
CA SER A 91 0.59 13.67 6.59
C SER A 91 -0.22 12.47 6.07
N TYR A 92 -0.05 11.27 6.64
CA TYR A 92 -0.75 10.06 6.20
C TYR A 92 -2.27 10.19 6.33
N PHE A 93 -2.78 10.76 7.41
CA PHE A 93 -4.20 11.04 7.56
C PHE A 93 -4.71 11.97 6.46
N PHE A 94 -3.95 13.01 6.14
CA PHE A 94 -4.28 13.92 5.04
C PHE A 94 -4.13 13.27 3.66
N LEU A 95 -3.09 12.46 3.46
CA LEU A 95 -2.89 11.72 2.23
C LEU A 95 -4.02 10.71 1.99
N ARG A 96 -4.45 10.02 3.02
CA ARG A 96 -5.56 9.07 2.99
C ARG A 96 -6.89 9.73 2.58
N ASN A 97 -7.22 10.90 3.13
CA ASN A 97 -8.53 11.49 2.96
C ASN A 97 -8.59 12.52 1.82
N PHE A 98 -7.49 13.17 1.49
CA PHE A 98 -7.46 14.32 0.59
C PHE A 98 -6.51 14.19 -0.59
N SER A 99 -5.75 13.11 -0.70
CA SER A 99 -4.80 12.97 -1.78
C SER A 99 -5.51 12.89 -3.15
N ARG A 100 -4.82 13.36 -4.16
CA ARG A 100 -5.22 13.23 -5.56
C ARG A 100 -5.54 11.77 -5.92
N ILE A 101 -4.72 10.85 -5.46
CA ILE A 101 -4.85 9.41 -5.72
C ILE A 101 -6.11 8.85 -5.07
N GLU A 102 -6.38 9.19 -3.82
CA GLU A 102 -7.59 8.76 -3.15
C GLU A 102 -8.86 9.20 -3.88
N LYS A 103 -8.86 10.45 -4.39
CA LYS A 103 -9.97 10.96 -5.21
C LYS A 103 -10.15 10.19 -6.52
N LEU A 104 -9.06 9.70 -7.12
CA LEU A 104 -9.13 8.85 -8.32
C LEU A 104 -9.70 7.47 -7.99
N TYR A 105 -9.25 6.83 -6.92
CA TYR A 105 -9.72 5.52 -6.51
C TYR A 105 -11.18 5.56 -6.01
N SER A 106 -11.55 6.55 -5.22
CA SER A 106 -12.93 6.71 -4.77
C SER A 106 -13.92 6.99 -5.91
N SER A 107 -13.46 7.59 -7.02
CA SER A 107 -14.33 7.91 -8.16
C SER A 107 -14.93 6.68 -8.85
N PHE A 108 -14.34 5.50 -8.72
CA PHE A 108 -14.92 4.25 -9.21
C PHE A 108 -15.42 3.34 -8.06
N GLY A 109 -15.65 3.91 -6.89
CA GLY A 109 -16.28 3.25 -5.76
C GLY A 109 -15.34 2.38 -4.92
N SER A 110 -14.01 2.62 -5.02
CA SER A 110 -13.05 1.98 -4.13
C SER A 110 -12.91 2.74 -2.82
N SER A 111 -12.93 2.04 -1.70
CA SER A 111 -12.66 2.58 -0.38
C SER A 111 -11.24 2.26 0.08
N PHE A 112 -10.65 3.15 0.87
CA PHE A 112 -9.38 2.84 1.53
C PHE A 112 -9.61 1.83 2.65
N ALA A 113 -9.04 0.64 2.49
CA ALA A 113 -9.25 -0.46 3.43
C ALA A 113 -8.19 -0.52 4.52
N LEU A 114 -6.94 -0.43 4.11
CA LEU A 114 -5.83 -0.88 4.92
C LEU A 114 -4.62 0.04 4.75
N GLY A 115 -4.20 0.63 5.87
CA GLY A 115 -2.90 1.26 6.02
C GLY A 115 -2.02 0.44 6.92
N GLN A 116 -0.74 0.70 6.87
CA GLN A 116 0.22 0.02 7.73
C GLN A 116 0.01 0.41 9.19
N THR A 117 -0.22 -0.58 10.03
CA THR A 117 -0.22 -0.45 11.48
C THR A 117 1.17 -0.82 12.01
N TYR A 118 1.61 -0.15 13.06
CA TYR A 118 2.91 -0.39 13.68
C TYR A 118 2.75 -1.28 14.90
N PHE A 119 3.36 -2.45 14.86
CA PHE A 119 3.25 -3.45 15.92
C PHE A 119 4.52 -3.52 16.76
N LYS A 120 4.37 -3.46 18.09
CA LYS A 120 5.50 -3.72 19.01
C LYS A 120 6.07 -5.12 18.84
N LYS A 121 5.23 -6.09 18.47
CA LYS A 121 5.66 -7.47 18.19
C LYS A 121 6.62 -7.55 17.01
N SER A 122 6.48 -6.73 15.98
CA SER A 122 7.43 -6.66 14.86
C SER A 122 8.83 -6.26 15.32
N GLU A 123 8.91 -5.26 16.20
CA GLU A 123 10.18 -4.82 16.79
C GLU A 123 10.80 -5.92 17.67
N LEU A 124 9.99 -6.58 18.51
CA LEU A 124 10.47 -7.67 19.37
C LEU A 124 11.02 -8.83 18.54
N ILE A 125 10.30 -9.25 17.50
CA ILE A 125 10.74 -10.33 16.61
C ILE A 125 12.05 -9.93 15.92
N ALA A 126 12.10 -8.77 15.27
CA ALA A 126 13.29 -8.32 14.56
C ALA A 126 14.50 -8.08 15.48
N ASN A 127 14.26 -7.71 16.74
CA ASN A 127 15.33 -7.52 17.73
C ASN A 127 15.94 -8.85 18.19
N ASN A 128 15.17 -9.91 18.19
CA ASN A 128 15.61 -11.25 18.60
C ASN A 128 16.17 -12.07 17.43
N LEU A 129 15.99 -11.61 16.18
CA LEU A 129 16.54 -12.28 15.02
C LEU A 129 17.97 -11.79 14.73
N LYS A 130 18.84 -12.77 14.48
CA LYS A 130 20.21 -12.54 14.02
C LYS A 130 20.49 -13.52 12.89
N PHE A 131 20.83 -12.99 11.71
CA PHE A 131 21.22 -13.79 10.56
C PHE A 131 22.73 -13.95 10.52
N HIS A 132 23.23 -15.17 10.37
CA HIS A 132 24.66 -15.48 10.30
C HIS A 132 25.16 -15.58 8.85
N SER A 133 24.24 -15.65 7.88
CA SER A 133 24.57 -15.68 6.46
C SER A 133 23.45 -15.05 5.63
N LYS A 134 23.80 -14.60 4.41
CA LYS A 134 22.83 -14.08 3.45
C LYS A 134 21.82 -15.14 3.03
N ARG A 135 22.24 -16.40 3.00
CA ARG A 135 21.37 -17.54 2.71
C ARG A 135 20.30 -17.71 3.77
N GLU A 136 20.70 -17.63 5.06
CA GLU A 136 19.76 -17.69 6.16
C GLU A 136 18.73 -16.56 6.11
N LEU A 137 19.14 -15.34 5.76
CA LEU A 137 18.22 -14.24 5.53
C LEU A 137 17.26 -14.55 4.37
N LEU A 138 17.78 -14.98 3.20
CA LEU A 138 16.97 -15.25 2.02
C LEU A 138 15.94 -16.37 2.25
N GLU A 139 16.29 -17.39 3.03
CA GLU A 139 15.43 -18.53 3.35
C GLU A 139 14.52 -18.27 4.57
N TYR A 140 14.60 -17.09 5.18
CA TYR A 140 13.84 -16.78 6.38
C TYR A 140 12.33 -16.76 6.12
N LYS A 141 11.62 -17.57 6.91
CA LYS A 141 10.16 -17.67 6.90
C LYS A 141 9.59 -17.20 8.25
N TYR A 142 8.53 -16.42 8.18
CA TYR A 142 7.72 -16.09 9.33
C TYR A 142 6.36 -16.75 9.20
N GLU A 143 5.98 -17.57 10.16
CA GLU A 143 4.74 -18.39 10.14
C GLU A 143 4.54 -19.16 8.81
N GLY A 144 5.64 -19.70 8.25
CA GLY A 144 5.64 -20.46 7.00
C GLY A 144 5.71 -19.62 5.72
N ILE A 145 5.55 -18.29 5.79
CA ILE A 145 5.62 -17.39 4.65
C ILE A 145 7.06 -16.93 4.47
N LEU A 146 7.59 -17.10 3.26
CA LEU A 146 8.93 -16.63 2.89
C LEU A 146 8.91 -15.11 2.79
N ILE A 147 9.59 -14.44 3.71
CA ILE A 147 9.71 -12.98 3.73
C ILE A 147 11.16 -12.50 3.58
N GLY A 148 12.11 -13.40 3.73
CA GLY A 148 13.52 -13.05 3.74
C GLY A 148 14.03 -12.53 2.41
N ASP A 149 13.59 -13.09 1.30
CA ASP A 149 13.90 -12.65 -0.06
C ASP A 149 13.32 -11.25 -0.35
N LEU A 150 12.10 -10.98 0.10
CA LEU A 150 11.48 -9.66 -0.01
C LEU A 150 12.22 -8.60 0.82
N VAL A 151 12.67 -8.97 2.02
CA VAL A 151 13.48 -8.09 2.88
C VAL A 151 14.83 -7.80 2.21
N TYR A 152 15.49 -8.83 1.66
CA TYR A 152 16.75 -8.71 0.95
C TYR A 152 16.63 -7.76 -0.24
N ASP A 153 15.67 -8.00 -1.14
CA ASP A 153 15.44 -7.18 -2.34
C ASP A 153 15.03 -5.73 -1.99
N THR A 154 14.15 -5.57 -0.99
CA THR A 154 13.72 -4.25 -0.50
C THR A 154 14.89 -3.45 0.05
N TYR A 155 15.80 -4.09 0.80
CA TYR A 155 17.00 -3.43 1.30
C TYR A 155 17.88 -2.91 0.16
N LEU A 156 18.19 -3.77 -0.84
CA LEU A 156 19.03 -3.39 -1.98
C LEU A 156 18.44 -2.19 -2.74
N ARG A 157 17.13 -2.24 -3.03
CA ARG A 157 16.46 -1.17 -3.78
C ARG A 157 16.33 0.13 -2.99
N SER A 158 16.05 0.03 -1.69
CA SER A 158 15.82 1.22 -0.86
C SER A 158 17.10 2.01 -0.61
N TYR A 159 18.23 1.33 -0.54
CA TYR A 159 19.52 1.94 -0.17
C TYR A 159 20.54 1.97 -1.32
N ALA A 160 20.16 1.45 -2.50
CA ALA A 160 21.02 1.34 -3.69
C ALA A 160 22.35 0.60 -3.39
N GLU A 161 22.29 -0.41 -2.53
CA GLU A 161 23.45 -1.21 -2.14
C GLU A 161 23.63 -2.41 -3.10
N PRO A 162 24.86 -2.80 -3.44
CA PRO A 162 25.11 -3.94 -4.30
C PRO A 162 24.85 -5.28 -3.61
N THR A 163 24.84 -5.32 -2.31
CA THR A 163 24.60 -6.51 -1.48
C THR A 163 24.17 -6.13 -0.07
N VAL A 164 23.54 -7.07 0.64
CA VAL A 164 23.10 -6.85 2.03
C VAL A 164 24.30 -6.93 2.98
N ASP A 165 24.39 -5.95 3.88
CA ASP A 165 25.17 -6.01 5.09
C ASP A 165 24.27 -6.49 6.25
N LEU A 166 24.60 -7.64 6.84
CA LEU A 166 23.78 -8.27 7.86
C LEU A 166 23.82 -7.54 9.21
N ASP A 167 24.84 -6.76 9.45
CA ASP A 167 25.00 -5.93 10.66
C ASP A 167 24.41 -4.53 10.51
N ASP A 168 23.93 -4.17 9.33
CA ASP A 168 23.34 -2.87 9.08
C ASP A 168 21.97 -2.73 9.79
N HIS A 169 21.84 -1.71 10.63
CA HIS A 169 20.59 -1.39 11.31
C HIS A 169 19.41 -1.14 10.34
N ARG A 170 19.69 -0.70 9.09
CA ARG A 170 18.70 -0.48 8.03
C ARG A 170 18.02 -1.79 7.61
N LEU A 171 18.77 -2.91 7.61
CA LEU A 171 18.20 -4.23 7.34
C LEU A 171 17.12 -4.58 8.36
N LYS A 172 17.39 -4.29 9.63
CA LYS A 172 16.43 -4.48 10.71
C LYS A 172 15.15 -3.65 10.52
N LEU A 173 15.29 -2.40 10.07
CA LEU A 173 14.13 -1.55 9.78
C LEU A 173 13.30 -2.11 8.63
N VAL A 174 13.92 -2.65 7.59
CA VAL A 174 13.20 -3.31 6.48
C VAL A 174 12.46 -4.54 6.98
N LEU A 175 13.08 -5.36 7.82
CA LEU A 175 12.45 -6.53 8.42
C LEU A 175 11.24 -6.16 9.29
N ILE A 176 11.37 -5.13 10.13
CA ILE A 176 10.25 -4.61 10.94
C ILE A 176 9.11 -4.15 10.03
N ASN A 177 9.41 -3.43 8.94
CA ASN A 177 8.39 -3.00 7.99
C ASN A 177 7.68 -4.19 7.33
N ALA A 178 8.41 -5.21 6.92
CA ALA A 178 7.82 -6.42 6.34
C ALA A 178 6.87 -7.13 7.31
N LEU A 179 7.27 -7.24 8.58
CA LEU A 179 6.43 -7.80 9.63
C LEU A 179 5.21 -6.93 9.95
N ASP A 180 5.35 -5.60 9.97
CA ASP A 180 4.22 -4.69 10.16
C ASP A 180 3.19 -4.85 9.03
N ILE A 181 3.64 -4.98 7.78
CA ILE A 181 2.77 -5.25 6.63
C ILE A 181 2.08 -6.60 6.79
N TYR A 182 2.83 -7.65 7.12
CA TYR A 182 2.28 -8.98 7.37
C TYR A 182 1.16 -8.95 8.41
N PHE A 183 1.40 -8.35 9.58
CA PHE A 183 0.38 -8.26 10.63
C PHE A 183 -0.81 -7.39 10.24
N SER A 184 -0.58 -6.30 9.50
CA SER A 184 -1.66 -5.45 9.03
C SER A 184 -2.59 -6.17 8.05
N ILE A 185 -2.02 -7.00 7.16
CA ILE A 185 -2.80 -7.81 6.21
C ILE A 185 -3.58 -8.89 6.93
N ASN A 186 -2.95 -9.62 7.86
CA ASN A 186 -3.63 -10.66 8.62
C ASN A 186 -4.78 -10.10 9.45
N ASP A 187 -4.55 -9.00 10.18
CA ASP A 187 -5.60 -8.33 10.95
C ASP A 187 -6.78 -7.90 10.05
N TYR A 188 -6.50 -7.45 8.84
CA TYR A 188 -7.54 -7.11 7.88
C TYR A 188 -8.32 -8.36 7.42
N TYR A 189 -7.63 -9.46 7.12
CA TYR A 189 -8.26 -10.71 6.68
C TYR A 189 -9.12 -11.35 7.78
N ASP A 190 -8.68 -11.27 9.02
CA ASP A 190 -9.43 -11.79 10.18
C ASP A 190 -10.76 -11.03 10.38
N ASN A 191 -10.80 -9.75 10.02
CA ASN A 191 -11.96 -8.88 10.20
C ASN A 191 -12.82 -8.68 8.93
N HIS A 192 -12.38 -9.15 7.76
CA HIS A 192 -13.07 -8.92 6.49
C HIS A 192 -13.08 -10.18 5.62
N ASN A 193 -14.21 -10.43 4.98
CA ASN A 193 -14.37 -11.54 4.04
C ASN A 193 -13.69 -11.24 2.69
N VAL A 194 -12.35 -11.27 2.65
CA VAL A 194 -11.58 -11.01 1.43
C VAL A 194 -11.70 -12.19 0.46
N LYS A 195 -12.32 -11.97 -0.68
CA LYS A 195 -12.56 -12.99 -1.70
C LYS A 195 -11.51 -12.99 -2.81
N LYS A 196 -10.97 -11.84 -3.14
CA LYS A 196 -9.96 -11.68 -4.20
C LYS A 196 -8.93 -10.64 -3.80
N VAL A 197 -7.69 -10.90 -4.18
CA VAL A 197 -6.60 -9.92 -4.13
C VAL A 197 -6.05 -9.74 -5.53
N ILE A 198 -5.90 -8.49 -5.95
CA ILE A 198 -5.37 -8.13 -7.26
C ILE A 198 -4.07 -7.38 -7.03
N LEU A 199 -2.96 -7.97 -7.44
CA LEU A 199 -1.63 -7.40 -7.34
C LEU A 199 -1.16 -6.88 -8.70
N SER A 200 -0.20 -5.97 -8.68
CA SER A 200 0.45 -5.41 -9.88
C SER A 200 1.68 -6.19 -10.27
#